data_e7d29f9c3ca74862632430ad8889bf54
#
_entry.id   e7d29f9c3ca74862632430ad8889bf54
#
_cell.length_a   1.000
_cell.length_b   1.000
_cell.length_c   1.000
_cell.angle_alpha   90.00
_cell.angle_beta   90.00
_cell.angle_gamma   90.00
#
_symmetry.space_group_name_H-M   'P 1'
#
loop_
_entity.id
_entity.type
_entity.pdbx_description
1 polymer ?
#
loop_
_entity_poly.entity_id
_entity_poly.type
_entity_poly.pdbx_seq_one_letter_code
_entity_poly.pdbx_strand_id
1 'polypeptide(L)'
;MKEFSLFESALQFSAGHVENLGEVASIARKEFDERESFICHTTMASIEYACLMIENALLLRTNRGGRVYAGFQKLSQLQPIVDRYLRIADVSESVFIFGQEDWQPPRHPNIRLVTLRPEFRLSREWFLITESSSFRAAFLAFDEGAMQASLPEQVRYWALKTSNASVVSGLVNAVEGLIDWSLAA
;
A
#
# COMPACT_ATOMS: atom_id res chain seq x y z
N MET A 1 -10.01 15.67 4.72
CA MET A 1 -8.88 15.14 3.94
C MET A 1 -7.53 15.19 4.65
N LYS A 2 -7.15 16.29 5.34
CA LYS A 2 -5.83 16.35 6.02
C LYS A 2 -5.58 15.20 6.99
N GLU A 3 -6.61 14.79 7.71
CA GLU A 3 -6.56 13.72 8.74
C GLU A 3 -6.91 12.33 8.22
N PHE A 4 -7.20 12.19 6.94
CA PHE A 4 -7.56 10.89 6.37
C PHE A 4 -6.36 9.94 6.38
N SER A 5 -6.59 8.71 6.83
CA SER A 5 -5.62 7.63 6.94
C SER A 5 -6.22 6.34 6.42
N LEU A 6 -5.57 5.74 5.43
CA LEU A 6 -5.92 4.41 4.94
C LEU A 6 -5.58 3.32 5.98
N PHE A 7 -4.49 3.51 6.70
CA PHE A 7 -4.09 2.59 7.76
C PHE A 7 -5.15 2.51 8.87
N GLU A 8 -5.67 3.65 9.35
CA GLU A 8 -6.75 3.68 10.33
C GLU A 8 -8.05 3.11 9.77
N SER A 9 -8.36 3.40 8.50
CA SER A 9 -9.52 2.82 7.82
C SER A 9 -9.41 1.29 7.76
N ALA A 10 -8.21 0.75 7.45
CA ALA A 10 -7.96 -0.69 7.44
C ALA A 10 -8.17 -1.31 8.83
N LEU A 11 -7.70 -0.65 9.88
CA LEU A 11 -7.94 -1.11 11.27
C LEU A 11 -9.43 -1.15 11.60
N GLN A 12 -10.17 -0.10 11.24
CA GLN A 12 -11.62 -0.03 11.48
C GLN A 12 -12.39 -1.10 10.70
N PHE A 13 -12.08 -1.30 9.41
CA PHE A 13 -12.73 -2.32 8.58
C PHE A 13 -12.39 -3.74 9.02
N SER A 14 -11.22 -3.93 9.62
CA SER A 14 -10.73 -5.21 10.13
C SER A 14 -11.22 -5.52 11.56
N ALA A 15 -12.06 -4.69 12.14
CA ALA A 15 -12.45 -4.73 13.55
C ALA A 15 -12.69 -6.15 14.08
N GLY A 16 -11.83 -6.63 14.98
CA GLY A 16 -11.93 -7.91 15.68
C GLY A 16 -11.35 -9.12 14.95
N HIS A 17 -10.81 -8.99 13.71
CA HIS A 17 -10.30 -10.11 12.90
C HIS A 17 -8.83 -9.92 12.47
N VAL A 18 -8.05 -9.16 13.21
CA VAL A 18 -6.62 -8.93 12.93
C VAL A 18 -5.77 -9.57 14.02
N GLU A 19 -4.88 -10.47 13.63
CA GLU A 19 -3.92 -11.07 14.54
C GLU A 19 -2.75 -10.10 14.78
N ASN A 20 -2.41 -9.83 16.03
CA ASN A 20 -1.26 -9.01 16.38
C ASN A 20 -0.02 -9.88 16.56
N LEU A 21 0.95 -9.74 15.68
CA LEU A 21 2.21 -10.47 15.71
C LEU A 21 3.28 -9.81 16.60
N GLY A 22 3.00 -8.63 17.17
CA GLY A 22 3.97 -7.86 17.95
C GLY A 22 5.09 -7.29 17.09
N GLU A 23 6.33 -7.31 17.60
CA GLU A 23 7.51 -6.84 16.87
C GLU A 23 8.08 -7.96 15.99
N VAL A 24 8.17 -7.70 14.69
CA VAL A 24 8.63 -8.65 13.68
C VAL A 24 9.73 -8.01 12.84
N ALA A 25 10.96 -8.44 13.00
CA ALA A 25 12.09 -7.91 12.24
C ALA A 25 11.99 -8.20 10.73
N SER A 26 11.38 -9.34 10.36
CA SER A 26 11.07 -9.69 8.97
C SER A 26 9.77 -10.50 8.89
N ILE A 27 8.90 -10.14 7.97
CA ILE A 27 7.67 -10.89 7.69
C ILE A 27 8.04 -12.12 6.86
N ALA A 28 7.83 -13.32 7.43
CA ALA A 28 8.07 -14.55 6.70
C ALA A 28 7.00 -14.76 5.63
N ARG A 29 7.39 -15.30 4.45
CA ARG A 29 6.46 -15.58 3.37
C ARG A 29 5.31 -16.49 3.81
N LYS A 30 5.61 -17.50 4.63
CA LYS A 30 4.60 -18.41 5.18
C LYS A 30 3.52 -17.66 5.95
N GLU A 31 3.91 -16.74 6.84
CA GLU A 31 2.96 -15.92 7.60
C GLU A 31 2.13 -15.03 6.70
N PHE A 32 2.76 -14.45 5.68
CA PHE A 32 2.08 -13.61 4.71
C PHE A 32 1.02 -14.37 3.90
N ASP A 33 1.34 -15.59 3.45
CA ASP A 33 0.46 -16.40 2.60
C ASP A 33 -0.65 -17.08 3.42
N GLU A 34 -0.36 -17.57 4.64
CA GLU A 34 -1.29 -18.37 5.44
C GLU A 34 -2.27 -17.52 6.27
N ARG A 35 -1.89 -16.29 6.65
CA ARG A 35 -2.74 -15.44 7.48
C ARG A 35 -3.59 -14.52 6.63
N GLU A 36 -4.90 -14.51 6.87
CA GLU A 36 -5.81 -13.60 6.17
C GLU A 36 -5.50 -12.14 6.51
N SER A 37 -5.39 -11.83 7.81
CA SER A 37 -5.10 -10.47 8.28
C SER A 37 -4.21 -10.49 9.50
N PHE A 38 -3.18 -9.64 9.51
CA PHE A 38 -2.33 -9.42 10.68
C PHE A 38 -1.83 -7.99 10.75
N ILE A 39 -1.41 -7.60 11.96
CA ILE A 39 -0.75 -6.34 12.27
C ILE A 39 0.56 -6.61 12.99
N CYS A 40 1.59 -5.83 12.73
CA CYS A 40 2.88 -5.96 13.40
C CYS A 40 3.65 -4.63 13.39
N HIS A 41 4.63 -4.51 14.29
CA HIS A 41 5.68 -3.50 14.17
C HIS A 41 6.85 -4.11 13.40
N THR A 42 7.36 -3.41 12.38
CA THR A 42 8.36 -3.99 11.49
C THR A 42 9.31 -2.95 10.90
N THR A 43 10.24 -3.40 10.07
CA THR A 43 11.27 -2.59 9.42
C THR A 43 10.86 -2.19 8.00
N MET A 44 11.50 -1.16 7.43
CA MET A 44 11.30 -0.77 6.03
C MET A 44 11.63 -1.92 5.07
N ALA A 45 12.70 -2.66 5.29
CA ALA A 45 13.06 -3.81 4.46
C ALA A 45 11.97 -4.89 4.44
N SER A 46 11.28 -5.07 5.56
CA SER A 46 10.14 -5.99 5.66
C SER A 46 8.92 -5.48 4.90
N ILE A 47 8.67 -4.17 4.91
CA ILE A 47 7.59 -3.52 4.12
C ILE A 47 7.85 -3.71 2.64
N GLU A 48 9.07 -3.41 2.18
CA GLU A 48 9.47 -3.60 0.78
C GLU A 48 9.30 -5.06 0.33
N TYR A 49 9.69 -6.01 1.18
CA TYR A 49 9.52 -7.43 0.90
C TYR A 49 8.04 -7.85 0.83
N ALA A 50 7.19 -7.34 1.74
CA ALA A 50 5.75 -7.60 1.72
C ALA A 50 5.08 -7.04 0.45
N CYS A 51 5.43 -5.82 0.05
CA CYS A 51 4.98 -5.25 -1.22
C CYS A 51 5.45 -6.09 -2.42
N LEU A 52 6.72 -6.52 -2.42
CA LEU A 52 7.27 -7.39 -3.46
C LEU A 52 6.50 -8.72 -3.60
N MET A 53 6.02 -9.31 -2.51
CA MET A 53 5.20 -10.53 -2.56
C MET A 53 3.87 -10.27 -3.29
N ILE A 54 3.20 -9.17 -3.02
CA ILE A 54 1.96 -8.78 -3.73
C ILE A 54 2.25 -8.48 -5.21
N GLU A 55 3.28 -7.69 -5.50
CA GLU A 55 3.69 -7.34 -6.86
C GLU A 55 4.03 -8.58 -7.71
N ASN A 56 4.76 -9.54 -7.15
CA ASN A 56 5.05 -10.80 -7.81
C ASN A 56 3.77 -11.62 -8.06
N ALA A 57 2.84 -11.65 -7.09
CA ALA A 57 1.56 -12.32 -7.27
C ALA A 57 0.73 -11.70 -8.39
N LEU A 58 0.78 -10.37 -8.57
CA LEU A 58 0.14 -9.69 -9.70
C LEU A 58 0.76 -10.09 -11.05
N LEU A 59 2.09 -10.09 -11.14
CA LEU A 59 2.82 -10.38 -12.37
C LEU A 59 2.72 -11.85 -12.81
N LEU A 60 2.58 -12.78 -11.86
CA LEU A 60 2.48 -14.22 -12.14
C LEU A 60 1.07 -14.67 -12.53
N ARG A 61 0.06 -13.82 -12.46
CA ARG A 61 -1.31 -14.19 -12.77
C ARG A 61 -1.60 -14.16 -14.25
N THR A 62 -2.37 -15.16 -14.70
CA THR A 62 -2.82 -15.27 -16.08
C THR A 62 -4.00 -14.37 -16.41
N ASN A 63 -4.84 -14.07 -15.41
CA ASN A 63 -5.98 -13.18 -15.57
C ASN A 63 -5.53 -11.72 -15.47
N ARG A 64 -5.52 -11.06 -16.59
CA ARG A 64 -5.25 -9.62 -16.69
C ARG A 64 -6.48 -8.84 -16.24
N GLY A 65 -6.24 -7.70 -15.63
CA GLY A 65 -7.28 -6.81 -15.14
C GLY A 65 -7.19 -6.58 -13.64
N GLY A 66 -8.11 -5.75 -13.15
CA GLY A 66 -8.11 -5.28 -11.77
C GLY A 66 -7.37 -3.97 -11.59
N ARG A 67 -7.52 -3.42 -10.40
CA ARG A 67 -6.98 -2.10 -10.06
C ARG A 67 -5.91 -2.25 -8.99
N VAL A 68 -4.88 -1.40 -9.11
CA VAL A 68 -3.76 -1.33 -8.18
C VAL A 68 -3.62 0.10 -7.67
N TYR A 69 -3.49 0.27 -6.38
CA TYR A 69 -3.28 1.53 -5.71
C TYR A 69 -2.02 1.43 -4.86
N ALA A 70 -1.00 2.19 -5.21
CA ALA A 70 0.29 2.20 -4.53
C ALA A 70 0.59 3.59 -3.97
N GLY A 71 0.91 3.67 -2.69
CA GLY A 71 1.27 4.90 -2.00
C GLY A 71 2.71 4.92 -1.55
N PHE A 72 3.40 5.97 -1.94
CA PHE A 72 4.76 6.31 -1.54
C PHE A 72 4.75 7.67 -0.83
N GLN A 73 5.69 7.89 0.07
CA GLN A 73 5.84 9.23 0.66
C GLN A 73 6.24 10.26 -0.41
N LYS A 74 7.12 9.85 -1.34
CA LYS A 74 7.57 10.65 -2.49
C LYS A 74 7.59 9.80 -3.75
N LEU A 75 7.27 10.40 -4.89
CA LEU A 75 7.26 9.69 -6.18
C LEU A 75 8.66 9.19 -6.59
N SER A 76 9.74 9.84 -6.13
CA SER A 76 11.11 9.39 -6.36
C SER A 76 11.42 8.00 -5.79
N GLN A 77 10.69 7.56 -4.77
CA GLN A 77 10.83 6.22 -4.19
C GLN A 77 10.39 5.10 -5.14
N LEU A 78 9.59 5.43 -6.15
CA LEU A 78 9.25 4.51 -7.24
C LEU A 78 10.43 4.28 -8.21
N GLN A 79 11.37 5.23 -8.31
CA GLN A 79 12.42 5.21 -9.33
C GLN A 79 13.19 3.88 -9.43
N PRO A 80 13.67 3.26 -8.33
CA PRO A 80 14.40 1.99 -8.40
C PRO A 80 13.56 0.79 -8.84
N ILE A 81 12.23 0.88 -8.78
CA ILE A 81 11.29 -0.20 -9.10
C ILE A 81 10.32 0.15 -10.24
N VAL A 82 10.57 1.25 -10.95
CA VAL A 82 9.66 1.77 -11.99
C VAL A 82 9.37 0.76 -13.09
N ASP A 83 10.35 0.01 -13.54
CA ASP A 83 10.17 -1.02 -14.58
C ASP A 83 9.20 -2.13 -14.15
N ARG A 84 9.15 -2.42 -12.86
CA ARG A 84 8.18 -3.37 -12.30
C ARG A 84 6.77 -2.82 -12.36
N TYR A 85 6.59 -1.55 -12.01
CA TYR A 85 5.27 -0.91 -12.06
C TYR A 85 4.77 -0.71 -13.50
N LEU A 86 5.65 -0.47 -14.47
CA LEU A 86 5.28 -0.48 -15.88
C LEU A 86 4.73 -1.86 -16.30
N ARG A 87 5.39 -2.96 -15.90
CA ARG A 87 4.90 -4.33 -16.16
C ARG A 87 3.58 -4.65 -15.44
N ILE A 88 3.42 -4.18 -14.21
CA ILE A 88 2.14 -4.31 -13.48
C ILE A 88 1.04 -3.57 -14.24
N ALA A 89 1.33 -2.39 -14.76
CA ALA A 89 0.38 -1.61 -15.55
C ALA A 89 0.01 -2.27 -16.87
N ASP A 90 0.92 -3.02 -17.51
CA ASP A 90 0.62 -3.82 -18.71
C ASP A 90 -0.40 -4.94 -18.46
N VAL A 91 -0.50 -5.44 -17.23
CA VAL A 91 -1.41 -6.54 -16.86
C VAL A 91 -2.60 -6.10 -16.03
N SER A 92 -2.68 -4.83 -15.65
CA SER A 92 -3.74 -4.23 -14.85
C SER A 92 -4.65 -3.34 -15.69
N GLU A 93 -5.90 -3.17 -15.27
CA GLU A 93 -6.83 -2.20 -15.84
C GLU A 93 -6.39 -0.76 -15.55
N SER A 94 -5.98 -0.51 -14.32
CA SER A 94 -5.44 0.78 -13.89
C SER A 94 -4.51 0.63 -12.69
N VAL A 95 -3.50 1.48 -12.66
CA VAL A 95 -2.54 1.62 -11.56
C VAL A 95 -2.53 3.07 -11.11
N PHE A 96 -2.93 3.33 -9.89
CA PHE A 96 -2.87 4.65 -9.28
C PHE A 96 -1.67 4.72 -8.35
N ILE A 97 -0.82 5.72 -8.57
CA ILE A 97 0.39 5.94 -7.77
C ILE A 97 0.25 7.26 -7.03
N PHE A 98 0.28 7.17 -5.72
CA PHE A 98 0.15 8.30 -4.80
C PHE A 98 1.51 8.69 -4.24
N GLY A 99 1.80 9.98 -4.15
CA GLY A 99 3.03 10.48 -3.53
C GLY A 99 3.20 11.99 -3.66
N GLN A 100 4.12 12.54 -2.89
CA GLN A 100 4.55 13.93 -3.07
C GLN A 100 5.34 14.04 -4.38
N GLU A 101 5.05 15.08 -5.17
CA GLU A 101 5.68 15.28 -6.47
C GLU A 101 7.10 15.84 -6.30
N ASP A 102 8.08 14.97 -6.41
CA ASP A 102 9.51 15.30 -6.44
C ASP A 102 10.25 14.66 -7.64
N TRP A 103 9.54 13.83 -8.39
CA TRP A 103 10.01 13.14 -9.58
C TRP A 103 8.85 12.75 -10.48
N GLN A 104 9.09 12.67 -11.81
CA GLN A 104 8.08 12.26 -12.77
C GLN A 104 8.42 10.88 -13.36
N PRO A 105 7.60 9.86 -13.13
CA PRO A 105 7.77 8.56 -13.76
C PRO A 105 7.48 8.59 -15.25
N PRO A 106 7.98 7.60 -16.02
CA PRO A 106 7.61 7.42 -17.42
C PRO A 106 6.09 7.31 -17.58
N ARG A 107 5.59 7.88 -18.68
CA ARG A 107 4.15 7.82 -18.98
C ARG A 107 3.74 6.42 -19.39
N HIS A 108 2.62 5.96 -18.88
CA HIS A 108 1.98 4.71 -19.27
C HIS A 108 0.45 4.92 -19.32
N PRO A 109 -0.26 4.36 -20.33
CA PRO A 109 -1.71 4.61 -20.49
C PRO A 109 -2.55 4.17 -19.29
N ASN A 110 -2.11 3.12 -18.58
CA ASN A 110 -2.82 2.59 -17.42
C ASN A 110 -2.29 3.14 -16.08
N ILE A 111 -1.26 4.00 -16.06
CA ILE A 111 -0.76 4.63 -14.84
C ILE A 111 -1.36 6.02 -14.67
N ARG A 112 -1.85 6.32 -13.50
CA ARG A 112 -2.33 7.63 -13.07
C ARG A 112 -1.62 8.06 -11.80
N LEU A 113 -1.08 9.28 -11.81
CA LEU A 113 -0.42 9.86 -10.64
C LEU A 113 -1.44 10.66 -9.83
N VAL A 114 -1.41 10.50 -8.53
CA VAL A 114 -2.20 11.25 -7.57
C VAL A 114 -1.24 11.98 -6.62
N THR A 115 -1.08 13.28 -6.83
CA THR A 115 -0.16 14.09 -6.04
C THR A 115 -0.72 14.32 -4.63
N LEU A 116 0.06 13.96 -3.63
CA LEU A 116 -0.25 14.19 -2.22
C LEU A 116 0.48 15.44 -1.73
N ARG A 117 -0.23 16.27 -0.96
CA ARG A 117 0.38 17.40 -0.27
C ARG A 117 1.07 16.92 1.02
N PRO A 118 2.21 17.53 1.43
CA PRO A 118 2.95 17.12 2.62
C PRO A 118 2.14 17.17 3.92
N GLU A 119 1.15 18.08 3.98
CA GLU A 119 0.27 18.23 5.14
C GLU A 119 -0.81 17.15 5.27
N PHE A 120 -0.97 16.29 4.26
CA PHE A 120 -1.92 15.19 4.34
C PHE A 120 -1.31 14.02 5.12
N ARG A 121 -2.04 13.47 6.05
CA ARG A 121 -1.61 12.30 6.83
C ARG A 121 -1.27 11.12 5.93
N LEU A 122 -2.04 10.92 4.86
CA LEU A 122 -1.80 9.88 3.86
C LEU A 122 -0.41 9.97 3.21
N SER A 123 0.22 11.16 3.15
CA SER A 123 1.57 11.32 2.61
C SER A 123 2.67 10.68 3.47
N ARG A 124 2.34 10.20 4.67
CA ARG A 124 3.24 9.48 5.58
C ARG A 124 3.00 7.98 5.61
N GLU A 125 2.06 7.51 4.80
CA GLU A 125 1.70 6.11 4.73
C GLU A 125 2.33 5.46 3.49
N TRP A 126 2.67 4.19 3.63
CA TRP A 126 2.99 3.28 2.54
C TRP A 126 1.82 2.35 2.35
N PHE A 127 1.37 2.16 1.13
CA PHE A 127 0.32 1.19 0.89
C PHE A 127 0.42 0.59 -0.51
N LEU A 128 0.01 -0.66 -0.59
CA LEU A 128 -0.22 -1.36 -1.84
C LEU A 128 -1.53 -2.12 -1.70
N ILE A 129 -2.53 -1.71 -2.45
CA ILE A 129 -3.87 -2.29 -2.45
C ILE A 129 -4.13 -2.79 -3.87
N THR A 130 -4.61 -4.02 -3.99
CA THR A 130 -4.98 -4.60 -5.27
C THR A 130 -6.32 -5.33 -5.17
N GLU A 131 -7.16 -5.12 -6.16
CA GLU A 131 -8.45 -5.77 -6.28
C GLU A 131 -8.72 -6.21 -7.71
N SER A 132 -8.94 -7.51 -7.88
CA SER A 132 -9.42 -8.12 -9.11
C SER A 132 -10.43 -9.24 -8.79
N SER A 133 -11.03 -9.84 -9.81
CA SER A 133 -11.94 -10.98 -9.62
C SER A 133 -11.29 -12.20 -8.96
N SER A 134 -9.97 -12.36 -9.13
CA SER A 134 -9.21 -13.53 -8.67
C SER A 134 -8.17 -13.24 -7.59
N PHE A 135 -7.95 -11.97 -7.26
CA PHE A 135 -6.93 -11.59 -6.28
C PHE A 135 -7.27 -10.29 -5.55
N ARG A 136 -7.24 -10.38 -4.24
CA ARG A 136 -7.39 -9.24 -3.35
C ARG A 136 -6.32 -9.29 -2.30
N ALA A 137 -5.59 -8.20 -2.13
CA ALA A 137 -4.62 -8.03 -1.06
C ALA A 137 -4.42 -6.54 -0.78
N ALA A 138 -4.16 -6.23 0.46
CA ALA A 138 -3.71 -4.92 0.88
C ALA A 138 -2.58 -5.07 1.90
N PHE A 139 -1.57 -4.23 1.74
CA PHE A 139 -0.52 -4.02 2.72
C PHE A 139 -0.37 -2.52 2.94
N LEU A 140 -0.45 -2.12 4.20
CA LEU A 140 -0.38 -0.72 4.60
C LEU A 140 0.64 -0.60 5.73
N ALA A 141 1.39 0.51 5.74
CA ALA A 141 2.33 0.79 6.82
C ALA A 141 2.35 2.28 7.15
N PHE A 142 2.52 2.58 8.41
CA PHE A 142 2.60 3.93 8.95
C PHE A 142 3.89 4.12 9.76
N ASP A 143 4.59 5.23 9.55
CA ASP A 143 5.81 5.59 10.26
C ASP A 143 5.47 6.23 11.62
N GLU A 144 5.60 5.49 12.71
CA GLU A 144 5.46 6.02 14.07
C GLU A 144 6.69 6.81 14.55
N GLY A 145 7.86 6.57 13.96
CA GLY A 145 9.12 7.15 14.39
C GLY A 145 9.26 8.65 14.15
N ALA A 146 8.39 9.25 13.33
CA ALA A 146 8.29 10.70 13.21
C ALA A 146 7.82 11.38 14.51
N MET A 147 7.22 10.62 15.43
CA MET A 147 6.75 11.09 16.75
C MET A 147 7.66 10.69 17.92
N GLN A 148 8.56 9.72 17.74
CA GLN A 148 9.45 9.20 18.78
C GLN A 148 10.90 9.06 18.27
N ALA A 149 11.62 10.16 18.30
CA ALA A 149 13.02 10.24 17.83
C ALA A 149 14.04 9.39 18.62
N SER A 150 13.60 8.51 19.54
CA SER A 150 14.45 7.74 20.45
C SER A 150 14.46 6.22 20.21
N LEU A 151 13.74 5.70 19.21
CA LEU A 151 13.78 4.28 18.90
C LEU A 151 14.88 3.96 17.88
N PRO A 152 15.62 2.84 18.06
CA PRO A 152 16.60 2.40 17.07
C PRO A 152 15.95 2.14 15.72
N GLU A 153 16.69 2.33 14.63
CA GLU A 153 16.27 2.17 13.21
C GLU A 153 15.54 0.85 12.87
N GLN A 154 15.38 -0.06 13.81
CA GLN A 154 15.09 -1.44 13.50
C GLN A 154 13.62 -1.82 13.45
N VAL A 155 12.71 -1.18 14.19
CA VAL A 155 11.27 -1.56 14.17
C VAL A 155 10.43 -0.30 14.36
N ARG A 156 10.20 0.42 13.28
CA ARG A 156 9.69 1.79 13.32
C ARG A 156 8.30 1.92 12.72
N TYR A 157 7.90 0.93 11.94
CA TYR A 157 6.66 1.01 11.17
C TYR A 157 5.60 0.09 11.75
N TRP A 158 4.42 0.63 11.91
CA TRP A 158 3.25 -0.20 12.15
C TRP A 158 2.68 -0.63 10.81
N ALA A 159 2.57 -1.93 10.58
CA ALA A 159 2.15 -2.51 9.31
C ALA A 159 0.92 -3.41 9.48
N LEU A 160 0.03 -3.36 8.51
CA LEU A 160 -1.16 -4.20 8.41
C LEU A 160 -1.19 -4.90 7.05
N LYS A 161 -1.36 -6.21 7.05
CA LYS A 161 -1.66 -7.01 5.86
C LYS A 161 -3.07 -7.55 5.95
N THR A 162 -3.79 -7.52 4.84
CA THR A 162 -5.08 -8.20 4.73
C THR A 162 -5.33 -8.74 3.33
N SER A 163 -5.96 -9.90 3.25
CA SER A 163 -6.56 -10.46 2.03
C SER A 163 -8.07 -10.67 2.19
N ASN A 164 -8.65 -10.19 3.30
CA ASN A 164 -10.08 -10.21 3.53
C ASN A 164 -10.81 -9.36 2.48
N ALA A 165 -11.73 -9.97 1.75
CA ALA A 165 -12.38 -9.34 0.60
C ALA A 165 -13.16 -8.07 0.98
N SER A 166 -13.86 -8.07 2.10
CA SER A 166 -14.66 -6.92 2.54
C SER A 166 -13.78 -5.74 2.98
N VAL A 167 -12.66 -6.04 3.65
CA VAL A 167 -11.69 -5.01 4.07
C VAL A 167 -11.02 -4.39 2.85
N VAL A 168 -10.54 -5.22 1.90
CA VAL A 168 -9.91 -4.71 0.68
C VAL A 168 -10.88 -3.88 -0.14
N SER A 169 -12.12 -4.33 -0.34
CA SER A 169 -13.12 -3.54 -1.07
C SER A 169 -13.49 -2.24 -0.34
N GLY A 170 -13.53 -2.24 0.98
CA GLY A 170 -13.71 -1.02 1.77
C GLY A 170 -12.56 -0.01 1.57
N LEU A 171 -11.32 -0.50 1.55
CA LEU A 171 -10.14 0.32 1.26
C LEU A 171 -10.14 0.87 -0.17
N VAL A 172 -10.52 0.05 -1.16
CA VAL A 172 -10.65 0.49 -2.55
C VAL A 172 -11.68 1.62 -2.66
N ASN A 173 -12.86 1.47 -2.05
CA ASN A 173 -13.88 2.52 -2.06
C ASN A 173 -13.37 3.82 -1.39
N ALA A 174 -12.62 3.70 -0.30
CA ALA A 174 -12.04 4.87 0.39
C ALA A 174 -11.01 5.59 -0.49
N VAL A 175 -10.13 4.85 -1.18
CA VAL A 175 -9.13 5.43 -2.10
C VAL A 175 -9.80 6.05 -3.32
N GLU A 176 -10.81 5.42 -3.90
CA GLU A 176 -11.53 5.97 -5.06
C GLU A 176 -12.27 7.26 -4.70
N GLY A 177 -12.87 7.33 -3.53
CA GLY A 177 -13.45 8.58 -3.03
C GLY A 177 -12.43 9.73 -2.92
N LEU A 178 -11.16 9.42 -2.60
CA LEU A 178 -10.07 10.42 -2.61
C LEU A 178 -9.69 10.88 -4.03
N ILE A 179 -9.64 9.93 -4.98
CA ILE A 179 -9.31 10.23 -6.38
C ILE A 179 -10.39 11.16 -6.95
N ASP A 180 -11.66 10.83 -6.77
CA ASP A 180 -12.78 11.63 -7.26
C ASP A 180 -12.74 13.06 -6.70
N TRP A 181 -12.45 13.18 -5.41
CA TRP A 181 -12.30 14.48 -4.79
C TRP A 181 -11.10 15.26 -5.32
N SER A 182 -9.97 14.60 -5.57
CA SER A 182 -8.75 15.25 -6.11
C SER A 182 -8.92 15.75 -7.54
N LEU A 183 -9.80 15.10 -8.30
CA LEU A 183 -10.14 15.51 -9.68
C LEU A 183 -11.19 16.63 -9.72
N ALA A 184 -11.94 16.83 -8.64
CA ALA A 184 -12.99 17.86 -8.52
C ALA A 184 -12.46 19.17 -7.90
N ALA A 185 -11.25 19.19 -7.35
CA ALA A 185 -10.63 20.34 -6.67
C ALA A 185 -9.64 21.06 -7.57
#